data_8b518d0b1e96176e4d9b56668f34b213
#
_entry.id   8b518d0b1e96176e4d9b56668f34b213
#
_cell.length_a   1.000
_cell.length_b   1.000
_cell.length_c   1.000
_cell.angle_alpha   90.00
_cell.angle_beta   90.00
_cell.angle_gamma   90.00
#
_symmetry.space_group_name_H-M   'P 1'
#
loop_
_entity.id
_entity.type
_entity.pdbx_description
1 polymer ?
#
loop_
_entity_poly.entity_id
_entity_poly.type
_entity_poly.pdbx_seq_one_letter_code
_entity_poly.pdbx_strand_id
1 'polypeptide(L)'
;MTAHPAPPLWRRAIGVVVAALFAQAVPPLHAADDAAATAARASLERVRAMRAERPGDGLLVYYQAVVHAMLGERDAALAELRSLVGRRLGIVPARGTGLDALWSDPEFQAVRERLAADEPRTADAPVAFRLNDARLLPEGIAFDPAGRRYFFGSLAQRKIVVTDGRGTVRDFSRPDDKLDTVLGLAVDARRRELFAVSTNGFEDSAKVERRNAVLRYDLKSGRLAARHDAPAAQQLNDVAVGPDGTLYATDSEAGTVFRLRPGESVLTPFGKPAVARGANGIAASPEGALYVTLSTGIGRIDPRDGSMKRLDQPDNAVTGGIDGLYWYRGDLVGVQNTPNPGRVIRIRLDPAGQRIVGLTVLQSHHHPAFAEPTTAAIGERALYVLANTHVSHYQSDGTIKDPEALRPTAVLAVPLDP
;
A
#
# COMPACT_ATOMS: atom_id res chain seq x y z
N MET A 1 2.57 3.61 -38.25
CA MET A 1 3.36 3.62 -37.01
C MET A 1 2.40 3.87 -35.86
N THR A 2 1.89 2.82 -35.27
CA THR A 2 0.95 2.89 -34.15
C THR A 2 1.76 2.88 -32.86
N ALA A 3 1.78 4.02 -32.18
CA ALA A 3 2.39 4.12 -30.85
C ALA A 3 1.65 3.19 -29.87
N HIS A 4 2.35 2.23 -29.30
CA HIS A 4 1.80 1.44 -28.19
C HIS A 4 1.61 2.36 -26.98
N PRO A 5 0.43 2.32 -26.34
CA PRO A 5 0.18 3.12 -25.14
C PRO A 5 1.11 2.69 -24.00
N ALA A 6 1.59 3.66 -23.23
CA ALA A 6 2.38 3.41 -22.03
C ALA A 6 1.62 2.48 -21.06
N PRO A 7 2.30 1.57 -20.36
CA PRO A 7 1.63 0.65 -19.46
C PRO A 7 0.91 1.41 -18.33
N PRO A 8 -0.29 0.95 -17.93
CA PRO A 8 -1.10 1.61 -16.90
C PRO A 8 -0.40 1.62 -15.52
N LEU A 9 -0.69 2.62 -14.70
CA LEU A 9 -0.06 2.87 -13.39
C LEU A 9 -0.16 1.70 -12.40
N TRP A 10 -1.19 0.87 -12.51
CA TRP A 10 -1.28 -0.36 -11.70
C TRP A 10 -0.15 -1.35 -12.05
N ARG A 11 0.31 -1.38 -13.30
CA ARG A 11 1.58 -2.07 -13.66
C ARG A 11 2.78 -1.39 -12.98
N ARG A 12 2.69 -0.11 -12.61
CA ARG A 12 3.68 0.57 -11.76
C ARG A 12 3.41 0.33 -10.27
N ALA A 13 2.17 0.23 -9.80
CA ALA A 13 1.83 -0.06 -8.39
C ALA A 13 2.01 -1.55 -8.04
N ILE A 14 1.61 -2.48 -8.91
CA ILE A 14 2.00 -3.90 -8.85
C ILE A 14 3.46 -4.04 -9.28
N GLY A 15 3.90 -3.28 -10.29
CA GLY A 15 5.29 -3.09 -10.66
C GLY A 15 6.12 -2.46 -9.56
N VAL A 16 5.61 -1.69 -8.58
CA VAL A 16 6.41 -1.17 -7.46
C VAL A 16 6.78 -2.29 -6.48
N VAL A 17 5.97 -3.28 -6.26
CA VAL A 17 6.37 -4.45 -5.46
C VAL A 17 7.31 -5.36 -6.27
N VAL A 18 7.06 -5.56 -7.55
CA VAL A 18 7.98 -6.24 -8.47
C VAL A 18 9.03 -5.26 -9.00
N ALA A 19 8.74 -3.97 -9.28
CA ALA A 19 9.68 -2.95 -9.75
C ALA A 19 10.51 -2.27 -8.66
N ALA A 20 10.15 -2.32 -7.39
CA ALA A 20 11.12 -2.06 -6.30
C ALA A 20 12.27 -3.08 -6.30
N LEU A 21 12.06 -4.22 -6.95
CA LEU A 21 13.13 -5.14 -7.35
C LEU A 21 13.75 -4.80 -8.74
N PHE A 22 13.10 -3.95 -9.59
CA PHE A 22 13.36 -3.84 -11.04
C PHE A 22 13.60 -2.42 -11.59
N ALA A 23 13.67 -1.38 -10.76
CA ALA A 23 13.82 0.00 -11.26
C ALA A 23 15.13 0.20 -12.04
N GLN A 24 15.04 0.23 -13.36
CA GLN A 24 15.96 0.89 -14.29
C GLN A 24 15.25 1.27 -15.61
N ALA A 25 15.76 2.31 -16.30
CA ALA A 25 15.21 2.97 -17.49
C ALA A 25 15.00 2.02 -18.70
N VAL A 26 14.01 2.33 -19.56
CA VAL A 26 13.60 1.54 -20.74
C VAL A 26 14.51 1.86 -21.94
N PRO A 27 15.21 0.87 -22.54
CA PRO A 27 15.98 1.01 -23.79
C PRO A 27 15.21 0.52 -25.03
N PRO A 28 15.70 0.71 -26.28
CA PRO A 28 15.00 0.39 -27.53
C PRO A 28 14.85 -1.11 -27.82
N LEU A 29 13.89 -1.52 -28.68
CA LEU A 29 13.19 -2.80 -28.76
C LEU A 29 14.01 -4.10 -28.72
N HIS A 30 15.24 -4.20 -29.24
CA HIS A 30 16.07 -5.43 -29.17
C HIS A 30 17.04 -5.39 -27.97
N ALA A 31 17.45 -4.22 -27.53
CA ALA A 31 18.17 -4.03 -26.26
C ALA A 31 17.26 -4.12 -25.03
N ALA A 32 15.94 -4.03 -25.21
CA ALA A 32 14.93 -4.13 -24.15
C ALA A 32 14.78 -5.57 -23.61
N ASP A 33 14.85 -6.58 -24.46
CA ASP A 33 14.72 -7.99 -24.04
C ASP A 33 15.94 -8.45 -23.26
N ASP A 34 17.15 -8.07 -23.69
CA ASP A 34 18.39 -8.37 -22.98
C ASP A 34 18.51 -7.61 -21.65
N ALA A 35 18.06 -6.35 -21.61
CA ALA A 35 18.03 -5.56 -20.39
C ALA A 35 17.00 -6.11 -19.39
N ALA A 36 15.81 -6.51 -19.86
CA ALA A 36 14.77 -7.12 -19.03
C ALA A 36 15.24 -8.48 -18.45
N ALA A 37 15.86 -9.32 -19.28
CA ALA A 37 16.42 -10.59 -18.82
C ALA A 37 17.57 -10.38 -17.81
N THR A 38 18.42 -9.38 -18.01
CA THR A 38 19.49 -9.04 -17.08
C THR A 38 18.93 -8.55 -15.74
N ALA A 39 17.92 -7.69 -15.77
CA ALA A 39 17.23 -7.22 -14.56
C ALA A 39 16.52 -8.37 -13.82
N ALA A 40 15.89 -9.28 -14.56
CA ALA A 40 15.26 -10.46 -13.98
C ALA A 40 16.31 -11.39 -13.31
N ARG A 41 17.45 -11.66 -13.95
CA ARG A 41 18.54 -12.43 -13.33
C ARG A 41 19.07 -11.78 -12.06
N ALA A 42 19.30 -10.46 -12.07
CA ALA A 42 19.73 -9.73 -10.88
C ALA A 42 18.67 -9.80 -9.75
N SER A 43 17.40 -9.87 -10.11
CA SER A 43 16.31 -10.03 -9.13
C SER A 43 16.25 -11.44 -8.58
N LEU A 44 16.51 -12.45 -9.40
CA LEU A 44 16.61 -13.84 -8.95
C LEU A 44 17.70 -14.00 -7.88
N GLU A 45 18.87 -13.42 -8.12
CA GLU A 45 19.97 -13.45 -7.15
C GLU A 45 19.60 -12.73 -5.82
N ARG A 46 18.91 -11.58 -5.91
CA ARG A 46 18.43 -10.90 -4.69
C ARG A 46 17.39 -11.72 -3.92
N VAL A 47 16.42 -12.32 -4.63
CA VAL A 47 15.41 -13.18 -3.99
C VAL A 47 16.07 -14.41 -3.37
N ARG A 48 17.02 -15.04 -4.05
CA ARG A 48 17.79 -16.18 -3.52
C ARG A 48 18.57 -15.82 -2.26
N ALA A 49 19.24 -14.65 -2.24
CA ALA A 49 19.96 -14.19 -1.07
C ALA A 49 19.01 -13.97 0.13
N MET A 50 17.86 -13.30 -0.09
CA MET A 50 16.84 -13.14 0.97
C MET A 50 16.26 -14.48 1.43
N ARG A 51 16.08 -15.42 0.49
CA ARG A 51 15.55 -16.76 0.80
C ARG A 51 16.55 -17.63 1.57
N ALA A 52 17.86 -17.45 1.35
CA ALA A 52 18.88 -18.12 2.16
C ALA A 52 18.79 -17.76 3.64
N GLU A 53 18.40 -16.52 3.96
CA GLU A 53 18.16 -16.07 5.34
C GLU A 53 16.79 -16.54 5.88
N ARG A 54 15.81 -16.74 4.99
CA ARG A 54 14.41 -17.05 5.33
C ARG A 54 13.84 -18.12 4.41
N PRO A 55 14.33 -19.38 4.50
CA PRO A 55 14.00 -20.43 3.53
C PRO A 55 12.52 -20.82 3.52
N GLY A 56 11.81 -20.65 4.64
CA GLY A 56 10.39 -20.93 4.77
C GLY A 56 9.45 -19.80 4.33
N ASP A 57 9.96 -18.60 4.05
CA ASP A 57 9.14 -17.44 3.71
C ASP A 57 8.40 -17.64 2.36
N GLY A 58 7.09 -17.88 2.44
CA GLY A 58 6.27 -18.21 1.26
C GLY A 58 6.17 -17.06 0.25
N LEU A 59 6.31 -15.81 0.67
CA LEU A 59 6.32 -14.68 -0.24
C LEU A 59 7.58 -14.65 -1.10
N LEU A 60 8.73 -15.01 -0.52
CA LEU A 60 9.98 -15.11 -1.27
C LEU A 60 9.96 -16.28 -2.25
N VAL A 61 9.32 -17.40 -1.87
CA VAL A 61 9.07 -18.53 -2.78
C VAL A 61 8.22 -18.06 -3.97
N TYR A 62 7.14 -17.32 -3.71
CA TYR A 62 6.29 -16.77 -4.76
C TYR A 62 7.06 -15.80 -5.69
N TYR A 63 7.85 -14.87 -5.13
CA TYR A 63 8.65 -13.96 -5.94
C TYR A 63 9.70 -14.70 -6.79
N GLN A 64 10.28 -15.77 -6.26
CA GLN A 64 11.20 -16.60 -7.05
C GLN A 64 10.47 -17.27 -8.22
N ALA A 65 9.25 -17.79 -8.01
CA ALA A 65 8.42 -18.34 -9.09
C ALA A 65 8.11 -17.30 -10.17
N VAL A 66 7.75 -16.07 -9.77
CA VAL A 66 7.51 -14.95 -10.71
C VAL A 66 8.75 -14.66 -11.55
N VAL A 67 9.93 -14.60 -10.93
CA VAL A 67 11.17 -14.31 -11.66
C VAL A 67 11.56 -15.47 -12.60
N HIS A 68 11.39 -16.72 -12.18
CA HIS A 68 11.59 -17.87 -13.07
C HIS A 68 10.66 -17.82 -14.28
N ALA A 69 9.38 -17.47 -14.10
CA ALA A 69 8.45 -17.32 -15.21
C ALA A 69 8.86 -16.18 -16.18
N MET A 70 9.33 -15.05 -15.66
CA MET A 70 9.85 -13.94 -16.47
C MET A 70 11.10 -14.30 -17.27
N LEU A 71 11.91 -15.26 -16.78
CA LEU A 71 13.07 -15.80 -17.47
C LEU A 71 12.73 -16.96 -18.44
N GLY A 72 11.45 -17.34 -18.54
CA GLY A 72 11.01 -18.49 -19.35
C GLY A 72 11.32 -19.86 -18.73
N GLU A 73 11.73 -19.89 -17.49
CA GLU A 73 12.10 -21.10 -16.74
C GLU A 73 10.82 -21.76 -16.15
N ARG A 74 9.95 -22.25 -17.03
CA ARG A 74 8.62 -22.78 -16.72
C ARG A 74 8.60 -23.77 -15.56
N ASP A 75 9.45 -24.82 -15.66
CA ASP A 75 9.39 -25.91 -14.69
C ASP A 75 9.84 -25.49 -13.30
N ALA A 76 10.84 -24.59 -13.23
CA ALA A 76 11.27 -23.97 -11.98
C ALA A 76 10.16 -23.12 -11.36
N ALA A 77 9.47 -22.30 -12.17
CA ALA A 77 8.35 -21.48 -11.70
C ALA A 77 7.22 -22.36 -11.15
N LEU A 78 6.84 -23.44 -11.86
CA LEU A 78 5.80 -24.36 -11.42
C LEU A 78 6.20 -25.13 -10.16
N ALA A 79 7.45 -25.55 -10.03
CA ALA A 79 7.95 -26.22 -8.83
C ALA A 79 7.82 -25.34 -7.58
N GLU A 80 8.21 -24.07 -7.68
CA GLU A 80 8.04 -23.11 -6.58
C GLU A 80 6.56 -22.89 -6.24
N LEU A 81 5.69 -22.66 -7.23
CA LEU A 81 4.26 -22.47 -6.99
C LEU A 81 3.59 -23.69 -6.35
N ARG A 82 3.94 -24.91 -6.76
CA ARG A 82 3.44 -26.15 -6.14
C ARG A 82 3.81 -26.26 -4.67
N SER A 83 5.01 -25.78 -4.29
CA SER A 83 5.47 -25.82 -2.90
C SER A 83 4.67 -24.90 -1.96
N LEU A 84 3.90 -23.96 -2.52
CA LEU A 84 3.03 -23.05 -1.76
C LEU A 84 1.64 -23.66 -1.48
N VAL A 85 1.21 -24.68 -2.25
CA VAL A 85 -0.12 -25.30 -2.11
C VAL A 85 -0.27 -25.95 -0.74
N GLY A 86 -1.40 -25.73 -0.08
CA GLY A 86 -1.72 -26.23 1.25
C GLY A 86 -1.15 -25.39 2.40
N ARG A 87 -0.36 -24.35 2.10
CA ARG A 87 0.24 -23.48 3.13
C ARG A 87 -0.67 -22.33 3.59
N ARG A 88 -1.79 -22.10 2.89
CA ARG A 88 -2.82 -21.09 3.24
C ARG A 88 -2.27 -19.67 3.40
N LEU A 89 -1.41 -19.27 2.46
CA LEU A 89 -0.63 -18.03 2.54
C LEU A 89 -1.37 -16.78 2.10
N GLY A 90 -2.52 -16.90 1.45
CA GLY A 90 -3.20 -15.76 0.84
C GLY A 90 -2.55 -15.30 -0.46
N ILE A 91 -1.98 -16.21 -1.23
CA ILE A 91 -1.31 -15.91 -2.49
C ILE A 91 -2.01 -16.68 -3.61
N VAL A 92 -2.64 -15.95 -4.54
CA VAL A 92 -3.22 -16.52 -5.75
C VAL A 92 -2.68 -15.74 -6.96
N PRO A 93 -1.96 -16.40 -7.88
CA PRO A 93 -1.46 -15.75 -9.09
C PRO A 93 -2.55 -15.00 -9.85
N ALA A 94 -2.26 -13.77 -10.28
CA ALA A 94 -3.16 -12.93 -11.07
C ALA A 94 -2.47 -12.49 -12.38
N ARG A 95 -3.27 -12.06 -13.37
CA ARG A 95 -2.73 -11.49 -14.61
C ARG A 95 -1.98 -10.18 -14.32
N GLY A 96 -0.94 -9.92 -15.12
CA GLY A 96 -0.12 -8.72 -14.99
C GLY A 96 0.88 -8.75 -13.84
N THR A 97 1.06 -9.90 -13.18
CA THR A 97 1.99 -10.05 -12.04
C THR A 97 3.29 -10.78 -12.37
N GLY A 98 3.63 -10.88 -13.67
CA GLY A 98 4.85 -11.54 -14.16
C GLY A 98 4.70 -13.04 -14.45
N LEU A 99 3.52 -13.62 -14.23
CA LEU A 99 3.20 -15.02 -14.53
C LEU A 99 2.39 -15.19 -15.82
N ASP A 100 2.25 -14.13 -16.63
CA ASP A 100 1.39 -14.12 -17.82
C ASP A 100 1.83 -15.13 -18.88
N ALA A 101 3.12 -15.41 -19.01
CA ALA A 101 3.65 -16.41 -19.92
C ALA A 101 3.15 -17.84 -19.62
N LEU A 102 2.76 -18.11 -18.36
CA LEU A 102 2.23 -19.41 -17.94
C LEU A 102 0.69 -19.48 -18.01
N TRP A 103 0.02 -18.39 -18.41
CA TRP A 103 -1.43 -18.28 -18.24
C TRP A 103 -2.26 -19.29 -19.07
N SER A 104 -1.77 -19.71 -20.21
CA SER A 104 -2.37 -20.77 -21.03
C SER A 104 -1.94 -22.19 -20.67
N ASP A 105 -1.06 -22.35 -19.69
CA ASP A 105 -0.55 -23.64 -19.26
C ASP A 105 -1.55 -24.36 -18.34
N PRO A 106 -2.04 -25.55 -18.69
CA PRO A 106 -3.01 -26.29 -17.88
C PRO A 106 -2.51 -26.64 -16.49
N GLU A 107 -1.20 -26.93 -16.34
CA GLU A 107 -0.62 -27.26 -15.06
C GLU A 107 -0.51 -26.04 -14.14
N PHE A 108 -0.18 -24.89 -14.71
CA PHE A 108 -0.23 -23.62 -13.98
C PHE A 108 -1.65 -23.32 -13.49
N GLN A 109 -2.67 -23.50 -14.34
CA GLN A 109 -4.06 -23.27 -13.93
C GLN A 109 -4.49 -24.22 -12.81
N ALA A 110 -4.10 -25.51 -12.86
CA ALA A 110 -4.39 -26.46 -11.80
C ALA A 110 -3.74 -26.06 -10.46
N VAL A 111 -2.48 -25.59 -10.48
CA VAL A 111 -1.79 -25.09 -9.28
C VAL A 111 -2.49 -23.82 -8.76
N ARG A 112 -2.85 -22.89 -9.64
CA ARG A 112 -3.53 -21.65 -9.30
C ARG A 112 -4.89 -21.92 -8.63
N GLU A 113 -5.67 -22.85 -9.15
CA GLU A 113 -6.96 -23.27 -8.56
C GLU A 113 -6.78 -23.84 -7.15
N ARG A 114 -5.74 -24.64 -6.92
CA ARG A 114 -5.43 -25.17 -5.59
C ARG A 114 -5.04 -24.06 -4.62
N LEU A 115 -4.21 -23.11 -5.05
CA LEU A 115 -3.86 -21.93 -4.24
C LEU A 115 -5.10 -21.09 -3.89
N ALA A 116 -6.02 -20.92 -4.85
CA ALA A 116 -7.27 -20.19 -4.61
C ALA A 116 -8.21 -20.94 -3.63
N ALA A 117 -8.20 -22.27 -3.66
CA ALA A 117 -9.00 -23.09 -2.74
C ALA A 117 -8.45 -23.06 -1.29
N ASP A 118 -7.18 -22.70 -1.11
CA ASP A 118 -6.55 -22.57 0.20
C ASP A 118 -6.95 -21.26 0.92
N GLU A 119 -7.59 -20.30 0.22
CA GLU A 119 -7.93 -18.99 0.77
C GLU A 119 -9.05 -19.06 1.81
N PRO A 120 -8.90 -18.39 2.97
CA PRO A 120 -9.99 -18.24 3.93
C PRO A 120 -11.17 -17.47 3.31
N ARG A 121 -12.39 -17.94 3.55
CA ARG A 121 -13.63 -17.28 3.11
C ARG A 121 -14.23 -16.49 4.27
N THR A 122 -13.70 -15.30 4.55
CA THR A 122 -14.24 -14.34 5.50
C THR A 122 -14.72 -13.14 4.70
N ALA A 123 -16.04 -13.01 4.50
CA ALA A 123 -16.61 -12.07 3.52
C ALA A 123 -17.91 -11.40 3.98
N ASP A 124 -18.12 -11.29 5.29
CA ASP A 124 -19.35 -10.88 5.93
C ASP A 124 -19.32 -9.46 6.51
N ALA A 125 -18.24 -8.73 6.34
CA ALA A 125 -18.15 -7.35 6.77
C ALA A 125 -19.23 -6.49 6.09
N PRO A 126 -20.10 -5.76 6.83
CA PRO A 126 -21.13 -4.95 6.21
C PRO A 126 -20.54 -3.77 5.44
N VAL A 127 -21.21 -3.38 4.34
CA VAL A 127 -20.97 -2.10 3.70
C VAL A 127 -21.50 -1.01 4.64
N ALA A 128 -20.60 -0.22 5.23
CA ALA A 128 -20.97 0.88 6.11
C ALA A 128 -21.70 1.99 5.33
N PHE A 129 -21.13 2.38 4.19
CA PHE A 129 -21.71 3.33 3.23
C PHE A 129 -20.97 3.27 1.89
N ARG A 130 -21.50 3.98 0.89
CA ARG A 130 -20.84 4.20 -0.40
C ARG A 130 -20.68 5.70 -0.64
N LEU A 131 -19.56 6.11 -1.23
CA LEU A 131 -19.38 7.49 -1.67
C LEU A 131 -20.20 7.73 -2.93
N ASN A 132 -20.87 8.85 -3.03
CA ASN A 132 -21.73 9.17 -4.17
C ASN A 132 -20.97 9.72 -5.40
N ASP A 133 -19.67 9.98 -5.28
CA ASP A 133 -18.81 10.43 -6.39
C ASP A 133 -17.81 9.32 -6.77
N ALA A 134 -18.12 8.61 -7.86
CA ALA A 134 -17.27 7.54 -8.38
C ALA A 134 -15.95 8.04 -8.97
N ARG A 135 -15.86 9.33 -9.36
CA ARG A 135 -14.65 9.93 -9.93
C ARG A 135 -13.69 10.48 -8.88
N LEU A 136 -14.03 10.33 -7.61
CA LEU A 136 -13.15 10.77 -6.52
C LEU A 136 -11.84 9.98 -6.51
N LEU A 137 -11.87 8.69 -6.85
CA LEU A 137 -10.76 7.75 -6.73
C LEU A 137 -10.07 7.93 -5.37
N PRO A 138 -10.76 7.62 -4.25
CA PRO A 138 -10.18 7.84 -2.93
C PRO A 138 -9.10 6.79 -2.68
N GLU A 139 -7.94 7.24 -2.20
CA GLU A 139 -6.84 6.34 -1.83
C GLU A 139 -6.60 6.38 -0.33
N GLY A 140 -6.76 7.54 0.31
CA GLY A 140 -6.65 7.72 1.75
C GLY A 140 -8.00 7.90 2.44
N ILE A 141 -8.13 7.37 3.66
CA ILE A 141 -9.28 7.59 4.54
C ILE A 141 -8.80 7.82 5.98
N ALA A 142 -9.41 8.79 6.68
CA ALA A 142 -9.22 8.99 8.12
C ALA A 142 -10.56 9.22 8.82
N PHE A 143 -10.66 8.81 10.09
CA PHE A 143 -11.84 8.98 10.91
C PHE A 143 -11.60 9.95 12.07
N ASP A 144 -12.46 10.95 12.21
CA ASP A 144 -12.52 11.86 13.37
C ASP A 144 -13.57 11.36 14.36
N PRO A 145 -13.21 10.72 15.46
CA PRO A 145 -14.17 10.16 16.40
C PRO A 145 -15.01 11.25 17.10
N ALA A 146 -14.43 12.41 17.39
CA ALA A 146 -15.14 13.49 18.06
C ALA A 146 -16.16 14.18 17.15
N GLY A 147 -15.85 14.33 15.87
CA GLY A 147 -16.77 14.89 14.86
C GLY A 147 -17.67 13.83 14.22
N ARG A 148 -17.42 12.54 14.47
CA ARG A 148 -18.09 11.38 13.84
C ARG A 148 -18.15 11.51 12.32
N ARG A 149 -17.00 11.79 11.71
CA ARG A 149 -16.88 12.07 10.28
C ARG A 149 -15.66 11.43 9.68
N TYR A 150 -15.76 11.14 8.39
CA TYR A 150 -14.71 10.50 7.60
C TYR A 150 -14.15 11.50 6.60
N PHE A 151 -12.84 11.51 6.45
CA PHE A 151 -12.12 12.29 5.44
C PHE A 151 -11.57 11.34 4.39
N PHE A 152 -11.60 11.77 3.14
CA PHE A 152 -11.05 11.00 2.01
C PHE A 152 -10.13 11.88 1.18
N GLY A 153 -8.95 11.37 0.88
CA GLY A 153 -8.04 11.96 -0.08
C GLY A 153 -8.36 11.50 -1.49
N SER A 154 -8.46 12.43 -2.43
CA SER A 154 -8.72 12.11 -3.83
C SER A 154 -7.44 12.15 -4.67
N LEU A 155 -7.17 11.05 -5.41
CA LEU A 155 -6.14 11.05 -6.43
C LEU A 155 -6.51 12.01 -7.57
N ALA A 156 -7.67 11.81 -8.17
CA ALA A 156 -8.04 12.44 -9.41
C ALA A 156 -8.46 13.90 -9.25
N GLN A 157 -9.13 14.24 -8.13
CA GLN A 157 -9.67 15.58 -7.92
C GLN A 157 -8.77 16.48 -7.06
N ARG A 158 -7.63 15.96 -6.58
CA ARG A 158 -6.61 16.73 -5.84
C ARG A 158 -7.20 17.54 -4.69
N LYS A 159 -8.06 16.90 -3.90
CA LYS A 159 -8.75 17.52 -2.78
C LYS A 159 -9.01 16.52 -1.64
N ILE A 160 -9.38 17.05 -0.49
CA ILE A 160 -9.91 16.28 0.63
C ILE A 160 -11.41 16.54 0.68
N VAL A 161 -12.19 15.47 0.82
CA VAL A 161 -13.63 15.54 1.06
C VAL A 161 -13.97 14.97 2.43
N VAL A 162 -15.15 15.33 2.94
CA VAL A 162 -15.65 14.89 4.25
C VAL A 162 -17.08 14.40 4.15
N THR A 163 -17.45 13.36 4.92
CA THR A 163 -18.82 12.86 5.08
C THR A 163 -19.08 12.42 6.52
N ASP A 164 -20.36 12.40 6.91
CA ASP A 164 -20.84 11.83 8.17
C ASP A 164 -21.14 10.33 8.10
N GLY A 165 -20.72 9.67 7.02
CA GLY A 165 -20.96 8.24 6.81
C GLY A 165 -22.29 7.93 6.12
N ARG A 166 -23.03 8.93 5.63
CA ARG A 166 -24.28 8.73 4.86
C ARG A 166 -24.04 8.71 3.34
N GLY A 167 -22.77 8.71 2.91
CA GLY A 167 -22.35 8.58 1.52
C GLY A 167 -22.23 9.90 0.76
N THR A 168 -22.93 10.96 1.15
CA THR A 168 -22.81 12.29 0.54
C THR A 168 -21.52 12.96 1.02
N VAL A 169 -20.67 13.33 0.07
CA VAL A 169 -19.41 14.01 0.34
C VAL A 169 -19.51 15.51 0.12
N ARG A 170 -18.76 16.27 0.89
CA ARG A 170 -18.55 17.71 0.73
C ARG A 170 -17.06 18.01 0.67
N ASP A 171 -16.68 19.04 -0.06
CA ASP A 171 -15.31 19.51 -0.05
C ASP A 171 -14.91 19.96 1.36
N PHE A 172 -13.75 19.48 1.81
CA PHE A 172 -13.15 19.89 3.08
C PHE A 172 -11.98 20.84 2.84
N SER A 173 -11.06 20.46 1.95
CA SER A 173 -9.98 21.34 1.52
C SER A 173 -10.51 22.42 0.57
N ARG A 174 -9.76 23.52 0.47
CA ARG A 174 -10.08 24.65 -0.41
C ARG A 174 -9.17 24.64 -1.63
N PRO A 175 -9.59 25.23 -2.77
CA PRO A 175 -8.71 25.35 -3.94
C PRO A 175 -7.39 26.07 -3.62
N ASP A 176 -7.41 27.06 -2.73
CA ASP A 176 -6.25 27.83 -2.30
C ASP A 176 -5.24 27.02 -1.47
N ASP A 177 -5.63 25.84 -0.95
CA ASP A 177 -4.72 24.95 -0.23
C ASP A 177 -3.68 24.29 -1.18
N LYS A 178 -3.92 24.34 -2.50
CA LYS A 178 -3.02 23.90 -3.59
C LYS A 178 -2.54 22.46 -3.42
N LEU A 179 -3.49 21.55 -3.23
CA LEU A 179 -3.20 20.12 -3.14
C LEU A 179 -2.84 19.55 -4.52
N ASP A 180 -1.85 18.68 -4.54
CA ASP A 180 -1.64 17.69 -5.60
C ASP A 180 -2.48 16.43 -5.29
N THR A 181 -2.17 15.29 -5.84
CA THR A 181 -2.79 14.00 -5.51
C THR A 181 -2.73 13.77 -4.00
N VAL A 182 -3.87 13.49 -3.37
CA VAL A 182 -3.95 13.25 -1.92
C VAL A 182 -4.00 11.77 -1.63
N LEU A 183 -3.00 11.29 -0.91
CA LEU A 183 -2.84 9.89 -0.49
C LEU A 183 -3.16 9.71 0.99
N GLY A 184 -2.23 9.21 1.79
CA GLY A 184 -2.42 8.90 3.19
C GLY A 184 -2.95 10.06 4.03
N LEU A 185 -3.88 9.73 4.93
CA LEU A 185 -4.50 10.65 5.87
C LEU A 185 -4.39 10.13 7.30
N ALA A 186 -4.10 11.02 8.24
CA ALA A 186 -4.09 10.69 9.67
C ALA A 186 -4.81 11.76 10.51
N VAL A 187 -5.64 11.33 11.46
CA VAL A 187 -6.26 12.22 12.45
C VAL A 187 -5.54 12.09 13.80
N ASP A 188 -4.99 13.20 14.30
CA ASP A 188 -4.65 13.33 15.71
C ASP A 188 -5.89 13.81 16.49
N ALA A 189 -6.58 12.86 17.10
CA ALA A 189 -7.80 13.15 17.83
C ALA A 189 -7.56 14.01 19.08
N ARG A 190 -6.36 13.92 19.70
CA ARG A 190 -6.01 14.70 20.90
C ARG A 190 -5.78 16.17 20.55
N ARG A 191 -5.01 16.43 19.47
CA ARG A 191 -4.69 17.80 19.02
C ARG A 191 -5.78 18.38 18.14
N ARG A 192 -6.75 17.55 17.73
CA ARG A 192 -7.81 17.94 16.80
C ARG A 192 -7.23 18.41 15.46
N GLU A 193 -6.34 17.62 14.91
CA GLU A 193 -5.65 17.89 13.65
C GLU A 193 -5.87 16.75 12.64
N LEU A 194 -5.95 17.11 11.36
CA LEU A 194 -5.90 16.18 10.23
C LEU A 194 -4.61 16.44 9.47
N PHE A 195 -3.87 15.39 9.20
CA PHE A 195 -2.69 15.41 8.34
C PHE A 195 -3.02 14.72 7.02
N ALA A 196 -2.55 15.28 5.92
CA ALA A 196 -2.78 14.77 4.57
C ALA A 196 -1.50 14.81 3.75
N VAL A 197 -1.13 13.69 3.16
CA VAL A 197 -0.05 13.62 2.18
C VAL A 197 -0.55 14.20 0.85
N SER A 198 0.20 15.14 0.30
CA SER A 198 -0.02 15.72 -1.03
C SER A 198 1.23 15.50 -1.88
N THR A 199 1.09 14.84 -3.01
CA THR A 199 2.22 14.47 -3.88
C THR A 199 1.86 14.52 -5.35
N ASN A 200 2.80 14.92 -6.21
CA ASN A 200 2.72 14.72 -7.64
C ASN A 200 3.61 13.56 -8.12
N GLY A 201 3.96 12.64 -7.23
CA GLY A 201 4.87 11.53 -7.49
C GLY A 201 4.44 10.59 -8.63
N PHE A 202 3.15 10.58 -8.99
CA PHE A 202 2.64 9.79 -10.13
C PHE A 202 2.93 10.44 -11.51
N GLU A 203 3.26 11.72 -11.54
CA GLU A 203 3.58 12.43 -12.79
C GLU A 203 4.99 12.04 -13.26
N ASP A 204 5.26 12.21 -14.55
CA ASP A 204 6.57 11.91 -15.15
C ASP A 204 7.64 12.87 -14.62
N SER A 205 8.58 12.35 -13.82
CA SER A 205 9.67 13.14 -13.22
C SER A 205 10.60 13.80 -14.24
N ALA A 206 10.63 13.34 -15.48
CA ALA A 206 11.37 14.01 -16.55
C ALA A 206 10.68 15.28 -17.06
N LYS A 207 9.40 15.48 -16.73
CA LYS A 207 8.57 16.60 -17.22
C LYS A 207 8.19 17.60 -16.15
N VAL A 208 8.16 17.18 -14.88
CA VAL A 208 7.70 18.02 -13.78
C VAL A 208 8.63 17.95 -12.58
N GLU A 209 8.77 19.06 -11.89
CA GLU A 209 9.44 19.09 -10.59
C GLU A 209 8.61 18.35 -9.53
N ARG A 210 9.28 17.59 -8.68
CA ARG A 210 8.63 16.87 -7.58
C ARG A 210 8.10 17.85 -6.53
N ARG A 211 6.84 17.66 -6.17
CA ARG A 211 6.17 18.39 -5.09
C ARG A 211 5.59 17.37 -4.12
N ASN A 212 6.12 17.36 -2.92
CA ASN A 212 5.71 16.51 -1.83
C ASN A 212 5.54 17.34 -0.57
N ALA A 213 4.43 17.17 0.11
CA ALA A 213 4.15 17.85 1.36
C ALA A 213 3.21 17.04 2.26
N VAL A 214 3.23 17.32 3.55
CA VAL A 214 2.16 16.97 4.48
C VAL A 214 1.45 18.26 4.89
N LEU A 215 0.13 18.32 4.63
CA LEU A 215 -0.71 19.44 5.02
C LEU A 215 -1.36 19.14 6.36
N ARG A 216 -1.37 20.14 7.25
CA ARG A 216 -1.99 20.06 8.57
C ARG A 216 -3.21 20.97 8.63
N TYR A 217 -4.36 20.39 8.92
CA TYR A 217 -5.63 21.09 9.08
C TYR A 217 -6.06 21.08 10.54
N ASP A 218 -6.58 22.22 11.01
CA ASP A 218 -7.30 22.30 12.28
C ASP A 218 -8.74 21.78 12.12
N LEU A 219 -9.09 20.73 12.84
CA LEU A 219 -10.40 20.07 12.72
C LEU A 219 -11.55 20.87 13.36
N LYS A 220 -11.28 21.89 14.17
CA LYS A 220 -12.31 22.76 14.75
C LYS A 220 -12.75 23.83 13.76
N SER A 221 -11.79 24.47 13.14
CA SER A 221 -12.06 25.53 12.14
C SER A 221 -12.24 25.00 10.72
N GLY A 222 -11.76 23.79 10.41
CA GLY A 222 -11.71 23.22 9.08
C GLY A 222 -10.74 23.96 8.14
N ARG A 223 -9.74 24.65 8.68
CA ARG A 223 -8.78 25.44 7.89
C ARG A 223 -7.42 24.80 7.84
N LEU A 224 -6.73 25.00 6.72
CA LEU A 224 -5.30 24.70 6.62
C LEU A 224 -4.55 25.53 7.66
N ALA A 225 -3.81 24.84 8.54
CA ALA A 225 -3.00 25.43 9.59
C ALA A 225 -1.53 25.53 9.20
N ALA A 226 -1.01 24.54 8.42
CA ALA A 226 0.36 24.55 7.93
C ALA A 226 0.49 23.64 6.70
N ARG A 227 1.48 23.95 5.87
CA ARG A 227 2.01 23.08 4.82
C ARG A 227 3.47 22.79 5.17
N HIS A 228 3.83 21.53 5.22
CA HIS A 228 5.17 21.06 5.50
C HIS A 228 5.72 20.36 4.27
N ASP A 229 6.60 21.04 3.55
CA ASP A 229 7.17 20.50 2.32
C ASP A 229 8.25 19.44 2.63
N ALA A 230 8.41 18.50 1.69
CA ALA A 230 9.41 17.45 1.71
C ALA A 230 10.24 17.49 0.40
N PRO A 231 11.13 18.47 0.23
CA PRO A 231 11.83 18.70 -1.05
C PRO A 231 12.75 17.55 -1.47
N ALA A 232 13.19 16.72 -0.54
CA ALA A 232 14.02 15.54 -0.82
C ALA A 232 13.20 14.29 -1.18
N ALA A 233 11.86 14.35 -1.05
CA ALA A 233 11.00 13.20 -1.32
C ALA A 233 10.75 13.02 -2.82
N GLN A 234 10.63 11.75 -3.24
CA GLN A 234 10.25 11.38 -4.60
C GLN A 234 8.73 11.16 -4.71
N GLN A 235 8.16 10.38 -3.80
CA GLN A 235 6.73 10.11 -3.73
C GLN A 235 6.32 9.82 -2.30
N LEU A 236 5.92 10.84 -1.55
CA LEU A 236 5.28 10.62 -0.26
C LEU A 236 3.99 9.81 -0.44
N ASN A 237 3.74 8.87 0.49
CA ASN A 237 2.59 7.98 0.41
C ASN A 237 1.69 8.06 1.64
N ASP A 238 2.11 7.54 2.78
CA ASP A 238 1.30 7.48 3.99
C ASP A 238 1.92 8.29 5.14
N VAL A 239 1.13 8.60 6.16
CA VAL A 239 1.54 9.44 7.29
C VAL A 239 1.02 8.88 8.61
N ALA A 240 1.89 8.86 9.63
CA ALA A 240 1.53 8.54 11.01
C ALA A 240 1.96 9.65 11.97
N VAL A 241 1.22 9.78 13.07
CA VAL A 241 1.51 10.72 14.14
C VAL A 241 1.99 9.97 15.37
N GLY A 242 3.19 10.28 15.83
CA GLY A 242 3.74 9.75 17.06
C GLY A 242 3.03 10.34 18.31
N PRO A 243 3.17 9.70 19.47
CA PRO A 243 2.52 10.16 20.72
C PRO A 243 2.95 11.56 21.15
N ASP A 244 4.16 11.96 20.81
CA ASP A 244 4.73 13.28 21.05
C ASP A 244 4.30 14.35 20.03
N GLY A 245 3.62 13.95 18.94
CA GLY A 245 3.21 14.80 17.82
C GLY A 245 4.22 14.87 16.68
N THR A 246 5.29 14.09 16.74
CA THR A 246 6.20 13.92 15.60
C THR A 246 5.45 13.23 14.45
N LEU A 247 5.56 13.78 13.24
CA LEU A 247 5.03 13.17 12.04
C LEU A 247 6.09 12.28 11.37
N TYR A 248 5.62 11.19 10.83
CA TYR A 248 6.41 10.29 10.01
C TYR A 248 5.65 10.03 8.72
N ALA A 249 6.31 10.18 7.57
CA ALA A 249 5.72 9.91 6.26
C ALA A 249 6.61 8.95 5.46
N THR A 250 6.00 8.02 4.77
CA THR A 250 6.70 7.09 3.88
C THR A 250 6.93 7.71 2.50
N ASP A 251 8.04 7.36 1.87
CA ASP A 251 8.32 7.62 0.46
C ASP A 251 8.48 6.28 -0.25
N SER A 252 7.49 5.93 -1.06
CA SER A 252 7.44 4.62 -1.72
C SER A 252 8.48 4.46 -2.83
N GLU A 253 8.82 5.54 -3.54
CA GLU A 253 9.79 5.51 -4.64
C GLU A 253 11.23 5.49 -4.12
N ALA A 254 11.56 6.35 -3.16
CA ALA A 254 12.89 6.41 -2.56
C ALA A 254 13.15 5.24 -1.57
N GLY A 255 12.11 4.59 -1.06
CA GLY A 255 12.25 3.57 -0.02
C GLY A 255 12.78 4.14 1.29
N THR A 256 12.22 5.25 1.72
CA THR A 256 12.68 6.04 2.88
C THR A 256 11.48 6.47 3.73
N VAL A 257 11.73 6.79 4.99
CA VAL A 257 10.77 7.48 5.87
C VAL A 257 11.25 8.90 6.11
N PHE A 258 10.33 9.84 6.09
CA PHE A 258 10.55 11.24 6.45
C PHE A 258 10.00 11.52 7.83
N ARG A 259 10.57 12.53 8.51
CA ARG A 259 10.16 12.95 9.84
C ARG A 259 10.03 14.46 9.93
N LEU A 260 9.04 14.91 10.71
CA LEU A 260 8.86 16.29 11.15
C LEU A 260 8.59 16.33 12.65
N ARG A 261 9.45 16.90 13.44
CA ARG A 261 9.23 17.10 14.88
C ARG A 261 8.34 18.32 15.12
N PRO A 262 7.64 18.39 16.27
CA PRO A 262 6.94 19.60 16.67
C PRO A 262 7.87 20.83 16.62
N GLY A 263 7.40 21.89 15.94
CA GLY A 263 8.18 23.13 15.76
C GLY A 263 9.06 23.18 14.51
N GLU A 264 9.29 22.05 13.83
CA GLU A 264 9.94 22.03 12.51
C GLU A 264 8.94 22.41 11.41
N SER A 265 9.45 22.92 10.29
CA SER A 265 8.61 23.36 9.15
C SER A 265 8.74 22.47 7.90
N VAL A 266 9.83 21.69 7.79
CA VAL A 266 10.17 20.89 6.61
C VAL A 266 10.41 19.44 7.02
N LEU A 267 9.79 18.50 6.29
CA LEU A 267 10.07 17.07 6.49
C LEU A 267 11.48 16.74 5.97
N THR A 268 12.19 15.98 6.76
CA THR A 268 13.55 15.55 6.43
C THR A 268 13.65 14.01 6.43
N PRO A 269 14.53 13.43 5.60
CA PRO A 269 14.78 11.98 5.61
C PRO A 269 15.15 11.49 7.01
N PHE A 270 14.62 10.35 7.41
CA PHE A 270 14.82 9.74 8.71
C PHE A 270 15.31 8.30 8.58
N GLY A 271 16.51 8.03 9.06
CA GLY A 271 17.20 6.76 8.88
C GLY A 271 18.06 6.69 7.61
N LYS A 272 18.48 5.49 7.26
CA LYS A 272 19.32 5.27 6.08
C LYS A 272 18.45 5.22 4.82
N PRO A 273 18.90 5.77 3.68
CA PRO A 273 18.19 5.68 2.41
C PRO A 273 17.99 4.23 1.94
N ALA A 274 16.90 4.00 1.21
CA ALA A 274 16.57 2.74 0.53
C ALA A 274 16.49 1.49 1.43
N VAL A 275 16.41 1.64 2.75
CA VAL A 275 16.21 0.49 3.66
C VAL A 275 14.74 0.08 3.75
N ALA A 276 13.81 0.99 3.46
CA ALA A 276 12.37 0.77 3.47
C ALA A 276 11.79 0.56 2.05
N ARG A 277 12.42 -0.31 1.25
CA ARG A 277 11.95 -0.57 -0.12
C ARG A 277 10.51 -1.03 -0.16
N GLY A 278 9.69 -0.34 -0.96
CA GLY A 278 8.25 -0.56 -1.04
C GLY A 278 7.52 -0.07 0.20
N ALA A 279 8.10 0.92 0.93
CA ALA A 279 7.41 1.58 2.02
C ALA A 279 6.09 2.16 1.54
N ASN A 280 5.01 1.80 2.25
CA ASN A 280 3.67 2.30 1.99
C ASN A 280 3.04 2.67 3.34
N GLY A 281 2.17 1.84 3.92
CA GLY A 281 1.56 2.11 5.21
C GLY A 281 2.57 2.27 6.35
N ILE A 282 2.27 3.18 7.27
CA ILE A 282 3.07 3.43 8.46
C ILE A 282 2.19 3.58 9.70
N ALA A 283 2.56 2.93 10.79
CA ALA A 283 1.83 2.98 12.05
C ALA A 283 2.75 3.35 13.22
N ALA A 284 2.25 4.16 14.16
CA ALA A 284 2.92 4.47 15.41
C ALA A 284 2.17 3.84 16.59
N SER A 285 2.89 3.18 17.49
CA SER A 285 2.31 2.71 18.74
C SER A 285 2.19 3.85 19.77
N PRO A 286 1.35 3.71 20.80
CA PRO A 286 1.27 4.69 21.89
C PRO A 286 2.59 4.89 22.66
N GLU A 287 3.47 3.90 22.62
CA GLU A 287 4.81 3.92 23.23
C GLU A 287 5.89 4.52 22.29
N GLY A 288 5.49 4.90 21.08
CA GLY A 288 6.36 5.54 20.09
C GLY A 288 7.12 4.57 19.17
N ALA A 289 6.87 3.26 19.23
CA ALA A 289 7.41 2.35 18.23
C ALA A 289 6.76 2.59 16.87
N LEU A 290 7.56 2.57 15.80
CA LEU A 290 7.10 2.77 14.43
C LEU A 290 7.18 1.46 13.65
N TYR A 291 6.15 1.21 12.84
CA TYR A 291 6.08 0.07 11.94
C TYR A 291 5.80 0.56 10.53
N VAL A 292 6.54 0.06 9.55
CA VAL A 292 6.41 0.42 8.15
C VAL A 292 6.26 -0.83 7.29
N THR A 293 5.38 -0.79 6.32
CA THR A 293 5.22 -1.88 5.36
C THR A 293 6.35 -1.87 4.35
N LEU A 294 6.77 -3.06 3.95
CA LEU A 294 7.83 -3.29 2.97
C LEU A 294 7.31 -4.26 1.91
N SER A 295 7.98 -4.32 0.76
CA SER A 295 7.68 -5.31 -0.28
C SER A 295 7.71 -6.76 0.24
N THR A 296 8.50 -7.04 1.28
CA THR A 296 8.74 -8.41 1.78
C THR A 296 8.35 -8.61 3.25
N GLY A 297 7.60 -7.68 3.85
CA GLY A 297 7.18 -7.81 5.24
C GLY A 297 6.97 -6.47 5.93
N ILE A 298 7.21 -6.41 7.23
CA ILE A 298 7.07 -5.21 8.06
C ILE A 298 8.41 -4.89 8.72
N GLY A 299 8.84 -3.62 8.62
CA GLY A 299 9.97 -3.06 9.35
C GLY A 299 9.52 -2.38 10.64
N ARG A 300 10.28 -2.54 11.71
CA ARG A 300 10.18 -1.74 12.94
C ARG A 300 11.31 -0.72 12.94
N ILE A 301 10.97 0.55 13.10
CA ILE A 301 11.92 1.66 13.10
C ILE A 301 12.13 2.11 14.55
N ASP A 302 13.39 2.30 14.94
CA ASP A 302 13.76 2.97 16.19
C ASP A 302 13.52 4.49 16.01
N PRO A 303 12.63 5.11 16.80
CA PRO A 303 12.32 6.54 16.67
C PRO A 303 13.48 7.47 17.09
N ARG A 304 14.52 6.94 17.74
CA ARG A 304 15.68 7.73 18.17
C ARG A 304 16.64 8.04 17.03
N ASP A 305 16.93 7.05 16.20
CA ASP A 305 17.97 7.14 15.15
C ASP A 305 17.49 6.76 13.75
N GLY A 306 16.25 6.26 13.60
CA GLY A 306 15.70 5.82 12.33
C GLY A 306 16.25 4.49 11.83
N SER A 307 17.01 3.76 12.65
CA SER A 307 17.44 2.42 12.29
C SER A 307 16.23 1.50 12.14
N MET A 308 16.22 0.66 11.12
CA MET A 308 15.12 -0.25 10.82
C MET A 308 15.56 -1.69 10.91
N LYS A 309 14.77 -2.51 11.59
CA LYS A 309 14.87 -3.96 11.58
C LYS A 309 13.57 -4.55 11.03
N ARG A 310 13.67 -5.44 10.03
CA ARG A 310 12.51 -6.23 9.61
C ARG A 310 12.07 -7.14 10.75
N LEU A 311 10.76 -7.25 10.98
CA LEU A 311 10.21 -8.18 11.97
C LEU A 311 10.35 -9.62 11.48
N ASP A 312 10.80 -10.50 12.36
CA ASP A 312 10.71 -11.93 12.13
C ASP A 312 9.24 -12.36 12.15
N GLN A 313 8.90 -13.35 11.33
CA GLN A 313 7.52 -13.83 11.18
C GLN A 313 7.50 -15.36 10.99
N PRO A 314 6.38 -16.04 11.33
CA PRO A 314 6.20 -17.45 10.98
C PRO A 314 6.16 -17.65 9.46
N ASP A 315 6.58 -18.83 9.00
CA ASP A 315 6.63 -19.20 7.57
C ASP A 315 5.28 -19.14 6.85
N ASN A 316 4.18 -19.27 7.60
CA ASN A 316 2.81 -19.16 7.08
C ASN A 316 2.21 -17.75 7.20
N ALA A 317 2.99 -16.76 7.65
CA ALA A 317 2.56 -15.37 7.70
C ALA A 317 3.14 -14.59 6.49
N VAL A 318 2.29 -14.13 5.61
CA VAL A 318 2.68 -13.25 4.51
C VAL A 318 2.25 -11.83 4.83
N THR A 319 3.24 -10.96 5.13
CA THR A 319 3.02 -9.57 5.55
C THR A 319 3.66 -8.55 4.61
N GLY A 320 4.23 -8.97 3.49
CA GLY A 320 4.66 -8.05 2.43
C GLY A 320 3.49 -7.55 1.59
N GLY A 321 3.64 -6.38 0.98
CA GLY A 321 2.64 -5.81 0.08
C GLY A 321 1.36 -5.35 0.80
N ILE A 322 1.47 -4.94 2.06
CA ILE A 322 0.43 -4.22 2.78
C ILE A 322 0.46 -2.76 2.33
N ASP A 323 -0.70 -2.22 1.97
CA ASP A 323 -0.90 -0.84 1.59
C ASP A 323 -1.10 0.02 2.85
N GLY A 324 -2.30 0.08 3.43
CA GLY A 324 -2.54 0.75 4.71
C GLY A 324 -2.16 -0.10 5.93
N LEU A 325 -1.48 0.48 6.93
CA LEU A 325 -1.07 -0.18 8.17
C LEU A 325 -1.51 0.61 9.39
N TYR A 326 -2.06 -0.06 10.40
CA TYR A 326 -2.65 0.58 11.58
C TYR A 326 -2.27 -0.15 12.86
N TRP A 327 -2.02 0.62 13.93
CA TRP A 327 -1.84 0.07 15.27
C TRP A 327 -3.19 -0.17 15.94
N TYR A 328 -3.42 -1.36 16.48
CA TYR A 328 -4.64 -1.69 17.20
C TYR A 328 -4.37 -2.59 18.40
N ARG A 329 -4.48 -2.04 19.62
CA ARG A 329 -4.43 -2.77 20.92
C ARG A 329 -3.26 -3.75 21.05
N GLY A 330 -2.07 -3.36 20.69
CA GLY A 330 -0.87 -4.20 20.77
C GLY A 330 -0.56 -5.02 19.53
N ASP A 331 -1.45 -5.03 18.55
CA ASP A 331 -1.30 -5.69 17.25
C ASP A 331 -1.22 -4.66 16.12
N LEU A 332 -0.94 -5.15 14.92
CA LEU A 332 -1.10 -4.38 13.68
C LEU A 332 -2.30 -4.89 12.89
N VAL A 333 -2.96 -3.99 12.19
CA VAL A 333 -3.99 -4.34 11.20
C VAL A 333 -3.59 -3.74 9.86
N GLY A 334 -3.69 -4.52 8.79
CA GLY A 334 -3.27 -4.09 7.46
C GLY A 334 -4.29 -4.39 6.38
N VAL A 335 -4.38 -3.50 5.41
CA VAL A 335 -5.03 -3.75 4.13
C VAL A 335 -3.94 -4.21 3.17
N GLN A 336 -3.98 -5.48 2.80
CA GLN A 336 -3.00 -6.09 1.90
C GLN A 336 -3.61 -6.23 0.52
N ASN A 337 -3.01 -5.60 -0.48
CA ASN A 337 -3.46 -5.68 -1.87
C ASN A 337 -2.44 -6.34 -2.80
N THR A 338 -1.26 -6.66 -2.28
CA THR A 338 -0.21 -7.42 -2.96
C THR A 338 0.43 -8.40 -1.96
N PRO A 339 0.78 -9.64 -2.35
CA PRO A 339 0.34 -10.30 -3.59
C PRO A 339 -1.18 -10.51 -3.61
N ASN A 340 -1.74 -10.70 -4.79
CA ASN A 340 -3.19 -10.96 -4.94
C ASN A 340 -3.62 -12.28 -4.29
N PRO A 341 -4.90 -12.39 -3.89
CA PRO A 341 -5.93 -11.36 -3.89
C PRO A 341 -5.85 -10.44 -2.67
N GLY A 342 -6.52 -9.25 -2.75
CA GLY A 342 -6.56 -8.31 -1.62
C GLY A 342 -7.29 -8.85 -0.40
N ARG A 343 -6.86 -8.47 0.81
CA ARG A 343 -7.46 -8.90 2.09
C ARG A 343 -7.16 -7.91 3.22
N VAL A 344 -7.92 -7.99 4.29
CA VAL A 344 -7.64 -7.30 5.56
C VAL A 344 -7.14 -8.32 6.57
N ILE A 345 -6.02 -8.01 7.21
CA ILE A 345 -5.35 -8.93 8.12
C ILE A 345 -5.06 -8.28 9.48
N ARG A 346 -5.21 -9.06 10.55
CA ARG A 346 -4.66 -8.74 11.87
C ARG A 346 -3.36 -9.50 12.07
N ILE A 347 -2.34 -8.78 12.47
CA ILE A 347 -0.96 -9.27 12.61
C ILE A 347 -0.62 -9.17 14.09
N ARG A 348 -0.55 -10.32 14.76
CA ARG A 348 -0.25 -10.39 16.18
C ARG A 348 1.24 -10.21 16.41
N LEU A 349 1.57 -9.29 17.30
CA LEU A 349 2.92 -9.06 17.75
C LEU A 349 3.21 -9.80 19.06
N ASP A 350 4.48 -10.05 19.32
CA ASP A 350 4.91 -10.44 20.67
C ASP A 350 4.78 -9.23 21.62
N PRO A 351 4.79 -9.43 22.95
CA PRO A 351 4.60 -8.35 23.92
C PRO A 351 5.60 -7.18 23.79
N ALA A 352 6.77 -7.42 23.21
CA ALA A 352 7.80 -6.40 22.97
C ALA A 352 7.59 -5.66 21.64
N GLY A 353 6.65 -6.09 20.78
CA GLY A 353 6.42 -5.54 19.46
C GLY A 353 7.60 -5.75 18.51
N GLN A 354 8.40 -6.80 18.73
CA GLN A 354 9.64 -7.03 17.98
C GLN A 354 9.57 -8.21 17.03
N ARG A 355 8.52 -9.01 17.09
CA ARG A 355 8.30 -10.19 16.28
C ARG A 355 6.81 -10.41 15.99
N ILE A 356 6.50 -10.84 14.79
CA ILE A 356 5.17 -11.31 14.41
C ILE A 356 5.02 -12.75 14.90
N VAL A 357 3.96 -13.03 15.65
CA VAL A 357 3.68 -14.36 16.22
C VAL A 357 2.48 -15.04 15.58
N GLY A 358 1.74 -14.34 14.72
CA GLY A 358 0.62 -14.90 13.98
C GLY A 358 -0.09 -13.89 13.09
N LEU A 359 -0.93 -14.41 12.20
CA LEU A 359 -1.72 -13.64 11.25
C LEU A 359 -3.14 -14.23 11.20
N THR A 360 -4.15 -13.35 11.18
CA THR A 360 -5.57 -13.73 11.03
C THR A 360 -6.16 -12.89 9.90
N VAL A 361 -6.89 -13.52 8.98
CA VAL A 361 -7.66 -12.82 7.93
C VAL A 361 -8.97 -12.35 8.53
N LEU A 362 -9.19 -11.03 8.56
CA LEU A 362 -10.43 -10.41 9.04
C LEU A 362 -11.45 -10.24 7.91
N GLN A 363 -11.00 -10.00 6.69
CA GLN A 363 -11.83 -9.89 5.49
C GLN A 363 -11.04 -10.41 4.29
N SER A 364 -11.63 -11.32 3.54
CA SER A 364 -11.05 -11.84 2.30
C SER A 364 -11.66 -11.17 1.06
N HIS A 365 -11.04 -11.38 -0.09
CA HIS A 365 -11.48 -10.87 -1.40
C HIS A 365 -12.85 -11.42 -1.87
N HIS A 366 -13.43 -12.40 -1.18
CA HIS A 366 -14.71 -13.00 -1.56
C HIS A 366 -15.90 -12.05 -1.33
N HIS A 367 -15.72 -10.93 -0.65
CA HIS A 367 -16.77 -9.94 -0.50
C HIS A 367 -17.08 -9.26 -1.85
N PRO A 368 -18.38 -9.15 -2.26
CA PRO A 368 -18.73 -8.65 -3.60
C PRO A 368 -18.28 -7.22 -3.91
N ALA A 369 -18.09 -6.39 -2.87
CA ALA A 369 -17.60 -5.02 -3.04
C ALA A 369 -16.07 -4.91 -3.01
N PHE A 370 -15.33 -6.02 -2.75
CA PHE A 370 -13.88 -5.97 -2.54
C PHE A 370 -13.16 -6.17 -3.87
N ALA A 371 -12.64 -5.09 -4.46
CA ALA A 371 -11.98 -5.10 -5.76
C ALA A 371 -10.53 -4.58 -5.69
N GLU A 372 -10.30 -3.33 -5.45
CA GLU A 372 -8.98 -2.69 -5.29
C GLU A 372 -8.90 -2.02 -3.92
N PRO A 373 -8.76 -2.78 -2.82
CA PRO A 373 -8.62 -2.18 -1.51
C PRO A 373 -7.26 -1.50 -1.39
N THR A 374 -7.20 -0.33 -0.73
CA THR A 374 -5.95 0.38 -0.46
C THR A 374 -5.74 0.63 1.02
N THR A 375 -6.50 1.54 1.59
CA THR A 375 -6.31 1.99 2.95
C THR A 375 -7.59 1.86 3.79
N ALA A 376 -7.48 2.20 5.06
CA ALA A 376 -8.59 2.14 6.00
C ALA A 376 -8.47 3.22 7.08
N ALA A 377 -9.47 3.32 7.94
CA ALA A 377 -9.42 4.12 9.16
C ALA A 377 -9.91 3.31 10.34
N ILE A 378 -9.20 3.37 11.47
CA ILE A 378 -9.66 2.75 12.71
C ILE A 378 -10.82 3.56 13.29
N GLY A 379 -11.96 2.91 13.49
CA GLY A 379 -13.08 3.41 14.25
C GLY A 379 -13.16 2.76 15.64
N GLU A 380 -14.28 2.95 16.31
CA GLU A 380 -14.46 2.45 17.69
C GLU A 380 -14.45 0.92 17.79
N ARG A 381 -15.08 0.23 16.83
CA ARG A 381 -15.26 -1.24 16.82
C ARG A 381 -14.93 -1.91 15.50
N ALA A 382 -14.62 -1.14 14.48
CA ALA A 382 -14.39 -1.63 13.14
C ALA A 382 -13.25 -0.87 12.46
N LEU A 383 -12.63 -1.53 11.53
CA LEU A 383 -11.77 -0.91 10.52
C LEU A 383 -12.65 -0.53 9.32
N TYR A 384 -12.70 0.74 8.99
CA TYR A 384 -13.41 1.26 7.81
C TYR A 384 -12.51 1.21 6.60
N VAL A 385 -12.74 0.24 5.73
CA VAL A 385 -11.85 -0.12 4.62
C VAL A 385 -12.37 0.41 3.30
N LEU A 386 -11.54 1.07 2.51
CA LEU A 386 -11.81 1.37 1.10
C LEU A 386 -11.76 0.05 0.32
N ALA A 387 -12.91 -0.42 -0.17
CA ALA A 387 -13.01 -1.75 -0.76
C ALA A 387 -12.79 -1.79 -2.27
N ASN A 388 -13.07 -0.68 -2.97
CA ASN A 388 -12.90 -0.54 -4.42
C ASN A 388 -12.53 0.92 -4.75
N THR A 389 -11.26 1.17 -4.89
CA THR A 389 -10.75 2.54 -5.04
C THR A 389 -10.56 2.98 -6.49
N HIS A 390 -10.49 2.01 -7.41
CA HIS A 390 -10.26 2.24 -8.83
C HIS A 390 -8.95 2.99 -9.14
N VAL A 391 -7.93 2.87 -8.28
CA VAL A 391 -6.64 3.54 -8.47
C VAL A 391 -5.94 3.13 -9.77
N SER A 392 -6.19 1.91 -10.25
CA SER A 392 -5.68 1.41 -11.55
C SER A 392 -6.19 2.19 -12.76
N HIS A 393 -7.28 2.94 -12.61
CA HIS A 393 -7.82 3.82 -13.66
C HIS A 393 -7.14 5.20 -13.70
N TYR A 394 -6.37 5.59 -12.69
CA TYR A 394 -5.64 6.85 -12.67
C TYR A 394 -4.38 6.77 -13.55
N GLN A 395 -4.16 7.77 -14.42
CA GLN A 395 -3.05 7.80 -15.35
C GLN A 395 -1.99 8.83 -14.91
N SER A 396 -0.76 8.67 -15.38
CA SER A 396 0.37 9.58 -15.06
C SER A 396 0.21 11.01 -15.59
N ASP A 397 -0.71 11.23 -16.52
CA ASP A 397 -1.09 12.55 -17.00
C ASP A 397 -2.23 13.20 -16.21
N GLY A 398 -2.69 12.55 -15.14
CA GLY A 398 -3.77 13.01 -14.28
C GLY A 398 -5.18 12.68 -14.79
N THR A 399 -5.30 11.96 -15.90
CA THR A 399 -6.59 11.55 -16.46
C THR A 399 -7.11 10.24 -15.85
N ILE A 400 -8.38 9.96 -16.04
CA ILE A 400 -9.02 8.70 -15.64
C ILE A 400 -9.26 7.88 -16.91
N LYS A 401 -8.68 6.68 -16.94
CA LYS A 401 -8.95 5.70 -17.98
C LYS A 401 -10.33 5.05 -17.73
N ASP A 402 -11.10 4.88 -18.81
CA ASP A 402 -12.41 4.21 -18.78
C ASP A 402 -13.35 4.72 -17.65
N PRO A 403 -13.67 6.02 -17.60
CA PRO A 403 -14.44 6.60 -16.50
C PRO A 403 -15.85 6.02 -16.33
N GLU A 404 -16.41 5.41 -17.39
CA GLU A 404 -17.71 4.75 -17.36
C GLU A 404 -17.67 3.39 -16.61
N ALA A 405 -16.49 2.82 -16.42
CA ALA A 405 -16.29 1.59 -15.64
C ALA A 405 -16.30 1.83 -14.12
N LEU A 406 -16.12 3.08 -13.69
CA LEU A 406 -16.05 3.42 -12.27
C LEU A 406 -17.37 3.11 -11.55
N ARG A 407 -17.27 2.71 -10.30
CA ARG A 407 -18.39 2.50 -9.39
C ARG A 407 -18.18 3.29 -8.11
N PRO A 408 -19.26 3.71 -7.43
CA PRO A 408 -19.16 4.35 -6.13
C PRO A 408 -18.33 3.52 -5.16
N THR A 409 -17.30 4.14 -4.57
CA THR A 409 -16.42 3.45 -3.62
C THR A 409 -17.20 2.99 -2.40
N ALA A 410 -17.13 1.70 -2.10
CA ALA A 410 -17.70 1.11 -0.90
C ALA A 410 -16.71 1.22 0.26
N VAL A 411 -17.21 1.61 1.41
CA VAL A 411 -16.49 1.55 2.68
C VAL A 411 -17.07 0.38 3.48
N LEU A 412 -16.25 -0.64 3.74
CA LEU A 412 -16.64 -1.77 4.59
C LEU A 412 -16.32 -1.48 6.05
N ALA A 413 -17.19 -1.93 6.96
CA ALA A 413 -16.91 -1.93 8.40
C ALA A 413 -16.45 -3.33 8.82
N VAL A 414 -15.15 -3.57 8.74
CA VAL A 414 -14.55 -4.87 9.12
C VAL A 414 -14.42 -4.94 10.64
N PRO A 415 -15.07 -5.89 11.34
CA PRO A 415 -14.93 -6.03 12.78
C PRO A 415 -13.48 -6.26 13.18
N LEU A 416 -13.01 -5.56 14.22
CA LEU A 416 -11.65 -5.71 14.76
C LEU A 416 -11.61 -6.70 15.93
N ASP A 417 -12.70 -6.81 16.66
CA ASP A 417 -12.90 -7.78 17.73
C ASP A 417 -14.06 -8.67 17.30
N PRO A 418 -13.82 -9.93 16.92
CA PRO A 418 -14.86 -10.90 16.53
C PRO A 418 -15.72 -11.36 17.68
#